data_41d448a30a04bc30fc75e9b70c2c017f
#
_entry.id   41d448a30a04bc30fc75e9b70c2c017f
#
_cell.length_a   1.000
_cell.length_b   1.000
_cell.length_c   1.000
_cell.angle_alpha   90.00
_cell.angle_beta   90.00
_cell.angle_gamma   90.00
#
_symmetry.space_group_name_H-M   'P 1'
#
loop_
_entity.id
_entity.type
_entity.pdbx_description
1 polymer ?
#
loop_
_entity_poly.entity_id
_entity_poly.type
_entity_poly.pdbx_seq_one_letter_code
_entity_poly.pdbx_strand_id
1 'polypeptide(L)'
;SITRMKTFTVQDVKKHLGKTNITNKNKIEIASRFLNTDYFFTKGITFSFTGTYSPTYRINSNSVFQDAGSGIFTDMFPPEYLLGILCSKISKYVLKSFVNNSINSSIDSIKLIPIPIKNKFQKQIEKLVQNIINKQKKNPEYNYQTNEQIKIDDFVYRSYGLNKNHIDEIENWYDRKFPKLSIKNTSKL
;
A
#
# COMPACT_ATOMS: atom_id res chain seq x y z
N SER A 1 1.91 11.30 22.05
CA SER A 1 2.37 10.28 22.25
C SER A 1 3.25 9.42 21.33
N ILE A 2 3.29 9.64 20.02
CA ILE A 2 4.24 8.99 19.09
C ILE A 2 5.68 9.35 19.45
N THR A 3 5.93 10.59 19.87
CA THR A 3 7.24 11.05 20.36
C THR A 3 7.69 10.29 21.62
N ARG A 4 6.75 9.87 22.48
CA ARG A 4 7.05 9.07 23.68
C ARG A 4 7.61 7.68 23.35
N MET A 5 7.13 7.02 22.30
CA MET A 5 7.61 5.68 21.95
C MET A 5 9.08 5.65 21.51
N LYS A 6 9.58 6.73 20.88
CA LYS A 6 11.01 6.86 20.52
C LYS A 6 11.94 6.99 21.73
N THR A 7 11.42 7.44 22.86
CA THR A 7 12.20 7.69 24.06
C THR A 7 12.09 6.60 25.13
N PHE A 8 11.27 5.55 24.91
CA PHE A 8 11.17 4.46 25.85
C PHE A 8 12.50 3.71 25.97
N THR A 9 13.01 3.70 27.19
CA THR A 9 14.18 2.89 27.53
C THR A 9 13.76 1.45 27.85
N VAL A 10 14.76 0.54 27.89
CA VAL A 10 14.53 -0.84 28.36
C VAL A 10 13.88 -0.87 29.75
N GLN A 11 14.22 0.09 30.61
CA GLN A 11 13.66 0.20 31.95
C GLN A 11 12.20 0.62 31.94
N ASP A 12 11.81 1.54 31.05
CA ASP A 12 10.40 1.96 30.87
C ASP A 12 9.53 0.78 30.42
N VAL A 13 10.03 -0.02 29.47
CA VAL A 13 9.33 -1.21 28.99
C VAL A 13 9.20 -2.25 30.10
N LYS A 14 10.26 -2.51 30.88
CA LYS A 14 10.22 -3.43 32.03
C LYS A 14 9.21 -2.98 33.08
N LYS A 15 9.20 -1.71 33.43
CA LYS A 15 8.26 -1.12 34.39
C LYS A 15 6.82 -1.24 33.93
N HIS A 16 6.57 -0.98 32.64
CA HIS A 16 5.22 -1.02 32.06
C HIS A 16 4.66 -2.44 31.99
N LEU A 17 5.50 -3.43 31.69
CA LEU A 17 5.09 -4.83 31.55
C LEU A 17 5.14 -5.62 32.89
N GLY A 18 5.64 -5.01 33.97
CA GLY A 18 5.81 -5.70 35.24
C GLY A 18 6.79 -6.91 35.22
N LYS A 19 7.61 -7.01 34.16
CA LYS A 19 8.55 -8.14 33.97
C LYS A 19 9.97 -7.71 34.26
N THR A 20 10.54 -8.29 35.31
CA THR A 20 11.91 -7.96 35.77
C THR A 20 13.02 -8.70 35.01
N ASN A 21 12.71 -9.79 34.30
CA ASN A 21 13.71 -10.73 33.76
C ASN A 21 13.98 -10.57 32.25
N ILE A 22 13.60 -9.42 31.65
CA ILE A 22 13.89 -9.14 30.25
C ILE A 22 15.29 -8.53 30.16
N THR A 23 16.24 -9.30 29.65
CA THR A 23 17.66 -8.93 29.64
C THR A 23 18.20 -8.51 28.28
N ASN A 24 17.51 -8.84 27.16
CA ASN A 24 17.96 -8.46 25.83
C ASN A 24 16.85 -7.85 24.98
N LYS A 25 17.23 -7.13 23.92
CA LYS A 25 16.34 -6.40 23.01
C LYS A 25 15.27 -7.33 22.40
N ASN A 26 15.67 -8.51 21.92
CA ASN A 26 14.75 -9.45 21.29
C ASN A 26 13.64 -9.95 22.24
N LYS A 27 13.97 -10.21 23.49
CA LYS A 27 12.98 -10.60 24.50
C LYS A 27 12.01 -9.46 24.84
N ILE A 28 12.50 -8.23 24.82
CA ILE A 28 11.67 -7.04 25.04
C ILE A 28 10.70 -6.85 23.85
N GLU A 29 11.19 -6.95 22.63
CA GLU A 29 10.38 -6.85 21.41
C GLU A 29 9.25 -7.88 21.39
N ILE A 30 9.56 -9.15 21.65
CA ILE A 30 8.56 -10.23 21.71
C ILE A 30 7.54 -9.99 22.82
N ALA A 31 8.02 -9.63 24.03
CA ALA A 31 7.16 -9.43 25.19
C ALA A 31 6.24 -8.22 25.07
N SER A 32 6.67 -7.20 24.32
CA SER A 32 5.95 -5.93 24.15
C SER A 32 5.20 -5.81 22.83
N ARG A 33 5.34 -6.77 21.94
CA ARG A 33 4.93 -6.68 20.52
C ARG A 33 5.52 -5.47 19.78
N PHE A 34 6.65 -4.96 20.23
CA PHE A 34 7.45 -3.94 19.53
C PHE A 34 8.36 -4.61 18.50
N LEU A 35 7.73 -5.32 17.55
CA LEU A 35 8.45 -5.95 16.45
C LEU A 35 8.74 -4.95 15.35
N ASN A 36 9.85 -5.15 14.61
CA ASN A 36 10.21 -4.36 13.45
C ASN A 36 10.37 -2.84 13.75
N THR A 37 10.87 -2.51 14.93
CA THR A 37 11.04 -1.12 15.40
C THR A 37 11.94 -0.28 14.51
N ASP A 38 12.85 -0.91 13.76
CA ASP A 38 13.76 -0.23 12.84
C ASP A 38 13.02 0.45 11.66
N TYR A 39 11.80 -0.01 11.37
CA TYR A 39 10.93 0.60 10.34
C TYR A 39 9.95 1.64 10.90
N PHE A 40 9.89 1.82 12.22
CA PHE A 40 9.04 2.84 12.81
C PHE A 40 9.51 4.23 12.39
N PHE A 41 8.55 5.09 12.05
CA PHE A 41 8.78 6.45 11.59
C PHE A 41 9.55 6.58 10.26
N THR A 42 9.79 5.46 9.57
CA THR A 42 10.36 5.48 8.22
C THR A 42 9.26 5.67 7.17
N LYS A 43 9.64 6.23 6.01
CA LYS A 43 8.73 6.37 4.89
C LYS A 43 8.52 5.02 4.22
N GLY A 44 7.27 4.66 3.99
CA GLY A 44 6.89 3.42 3.34
C GLY A 44 5.45 3.47 2.86
N ILE A 45 4.87 2.30 2.60
CA ILE A 45 3.45 2.16 2.25
C ILE A 45 2.77 1.38 3.36
N THR A 46 1.62 1.83 3.83
CA THR A 46 0.73 1.01 4.64
C THR A 46 -0.44 0.51 3.82
N PHE A 47 -1.00 -0.63 4.22
CA PHE A 47 -2.20 -1.17 3.59
C PHE A 47 -3.17 -1.72 4.63
N SER A 48 -4.47 -1.71 4.30
CA SER A 48 -5.49 -2.32 5.15
C SER A 48 -5.47 -3.84 5.00
N PHE A 49 -5.41 -4.57 6.12
CA PHE A 49 -5.52 -6.04 6.12
C PHE A 49 -6.87 -6.50 5.59
N THR A 50 -7.96 -5.84 5.99
CA THR A 50 -9.32 -6.16 5.59
C THR A 50 -9.87 -5.12 4.61
N GLY A 51 -10.48 -5.58 3.53
CA GLY A 51 -11.14 -4.71 2.54
C GLY A 51 -12.08 -5.52 1.65
N THR A 52 -13.33 -5.07 1.51
CA THR A 52 -14.37 -5.76 0.75
C THR A 52 -13.95 -6.04 -0.70
N TYR A 53 -13.24 -5.12 -1.31
CA TYR A 53 -12.85 -5.22 -2.72
C TYR A 53 -11.37 -5.51 -2.91
N SER A 54 -10.50 -4.68 -2.34
CA SER A 54 -9.06 -4.85 -2.34
C SER A 54 -8.45 -4.04 -1.19
N PRO A 55 -7.20 -4.32 -0.78
CA PRO A 55 -6.51 -3.47 0.18
C PRO A 55 -6.48 -2.02 -0.30
N THR A 56 -6.60 -1.09 0.63
CA THR A 56 -6.29 0.32 0.37
C THR A 56 -4.84 0.58 0.76
N TYR A 57 -4.11 1.21 -0.14
CA TYR A 57 -2.71 1.54 0.06
C TYR A 57 -2.53 3.05 0.24
N ARG A 58 -1.59 3.45 1.08
CA ARG A 58 -1.27 4.87 1.31
C ARG A 58 0.20 5.04 1.69
N ILE A 59 0.78 6.18 1.33
CA ILE A 59 2.11 6.54 1.84
C ILE A 59 2.02 6.74 3.34
N ASN A 60 2.94 6.09 4.04
CA ASN A 60 3.14 6.25 5.47
C ASN A 60 4.47 6.95 5.73
N SER A 61 4.45 7.95 6.59
CA SER A 61 5.65 8.61 7.08
C SER A 61 5.44 9.06 8.51
N ASN A 62 6.49 8.95 9.30
CA ASN A 62 6.49 9.41 10.69
C ASN A 62 5.39 8.78 11.59
N SER A 63 5.06 7.51 11.37
CA SER A 63 4.12 6.74 12.20
C SER A 63 4.63 5.34 12.50
N VAL A 64 3.96 4.66 13.40
CA VAL A 64 4.13 3.22 13.65
C VAL A 64 3.02 2.44 12.94
N PHE A 65 3.21 1.16 12.77
CA PHE A 65 2.25 0.25 12.15
C PHE A 65 2.06 -0.98 13.03
N GLN A 66 0.95 -1.67 12.82
CA GLN A 66 0.60 -2.91 13.50
C GLN A 66 -0.21 -3.81 12.55
N ASP A 67 -0.64 -4.98 13.01
CA ASP A 67 -1.25 -6.02 12.19
C ASP A 67 -2.39 -5.54 11.28
N ALA A 68 -3.28 -4.67 11.79
CA ALA A 68 -4.41 -4.14 11.03
C ALA A 68 -4.01 -3.11 9.95
N GLY A 69 -2.80 -2.54 10.05
CA GLY A 69 -2.24 -1.58 9.11
C GLY A 69 -0.77 -1.90 8.84
N SER A 70 -0.52 -3.03 8.20
CA SER A 70 0.84 -3.51 7.90
C SER A 70 1.60 -2.55 7.02
N GLY A 71 2.94 -2.51 7.19
CA GLY A 71 3.85 -1.66 6.41
C GLY A 71 4.60 -2.44 5.33
N ILE A 72 4.84 -1.78 4.20
CA ILE A 72 5.71 -2.24 3.13
C ILE A 72 6.88 -1.27 3.03
N PHE A 73 8.09 -1.79 3.23
CA PHE A 73 9.34 -1.04 3.18
C PHE A 73 10.29 -1.74 2.22
N THR A 74 10.92 -0.99 1.35
CA THR A 74 11.87 -1.51 0.37
C THR A 74 12.82 -0.40 -0.12
N ASP A 75 14.07 -0.76 -0.33
CA ASP A 75 15.07 0.09 -0.95
C ASP A 75 15.14 -0.10 -2.48
N MET A 76 14.43 -1.12 -3.01
CA MET A 76 14.43 -1.42 -4.45
C MET A 76 13.64 -0.41 -5.28
N PHE A 77 12.58 0.17 -4.71
CA PHE A 77 11.65 1.04 -5.42
C PHE A 77 11.28 2.26 -4.57
N PRO A 78 11.17 3.45 -5.18
CA PRO A 78 10.56 4.59 -4.51
C PRO A 78 9.12 4.26 -4.07
N PRO A 79 8.70 4.64 -2.86
CA PRO A 79 7.35 4.35 -2.36
C PRO A 79 6.23 4.87 -3.28
N GLU A 80 6.43 5.99 -3.95
CA GLU A 80 5.47 6.55 -4.90
C GLU A 80 5.28 5.66 -6.13
N TYR A 81 6.37 5.11 -6.68
CA TYR A 81 6.28 4.16 -7.79
C TYR A 81 5.53 2.90 -7.37
N LEU A 82 5.93 2.32 -6.25
CA LEU A 82 5.31 1.10 -5.72
C LEU A 82 3.83 1.34 -5.41
N LEU A 83 3.47 2.49 -4.82
CA LEU A 83 2.08 2.86 -4.58
C LEU A 83 1.26 2.93 -5.88
N GLY A 84 1.82 3.54 -6.94
CA GLY A 84 1.16 3.59 -8.25
C GLY A 84 0.88 2.21 -8.83
N ILE A 85 1.83 1.28 -8.73
CA ILE A 85 1.64 -0.11 -9.16
C ILE A 85 0.57 -0.80 -8.31
N LEU A 86 0.67 -0.76 -6.98
CA LEU A 86 -0.25 -1.46 -6.07
C LEU A 86 -1.70 -0.94 -6.16
N CYS A 87 -1.89 0.35 -6.44
CA CYS A 87 -3.21 0.96 -6.63
C CYS A 87 -3.82 0.70 -8.01
N SER A 88 -3.05 0.20 -8.99
CA SER A 88 -3.51 -0.02 -10.35
C SER A 88 -4.56 -1.14 -10.47
N LYS A 89 -5.32 -1.11 -11.56
CA LYS A 89 -6.32 -2.14 -11.86
C LYS A 89 -5.71 -3.52 -12.06
N ILE A 90 -4.54 -3.61 -12.71
CA ILE A 90 -3.85 -4.89 -12.91
C ILE A 90 -3.43 -5.53 -11.59
N SER A 91 -2.91 -4.74 -10.63
CA SER A 91 -2.54 -5.29 -9.32
C SER A 91 -3.75 -5.83 -8.56
N LYS A 92 -4.90 -5.15 -8.64
CA LYS A 92 -6.16 -5.64 -8.09
C LYS A 92 -6.62 -6.92 -8.79
N TYR A 93 -6.51 -6.96 -10.12
CA TYR A 93 -6.86 -8.14 -10.94
C TYR A 93 -6.00 -9.34 -10.56
N VAL A 94 -4.68 -9.18 -10.53
CA VAL A 94 -3.74 -10.24 -10.14
C VAL A 94 -4.03 -10.72 -8.71
N LEU A 95 -4.13 -9.78 -7.76
CA LEU A 95 -4.37 -10.14 -6.37
C LEU A 95 -5.66 -10.92 -6.19
N LYS A 96 -6.77 -10.45 -6.78
CA LYS A 96 -8.10 -11.01 -6.52
C LYS A 96 -8.47 -12.19 -7.41
N SER A 97 -7.85 -12.35 -8.57
CA SER A 97 -8.14 -13.45 -9.49
C SER A 97 -7.19 -14.64 -9.32
N PHE A 98 -5.94 -14.39 -8.93
CA PHE A 98 -4.91 -15.45 -8.95
C PHE A 98 -4.24 -15.69 -7.60
N VAL A 99 -4.23 -14.71 -6.70
CA VAL A 99 -3.48 -14.82 -5.45
C VAL A 99 -4.42 -15.04 -4.25
N ASN A 100 -5.35 -14.13 -4.03
CA ASN A 100 -6.20 -14.16 -2.84
C ASN A 100 -7.53 -13.45 -3.07
N ASN A 101 -8.59 -14.20 -3.26
CA ASN A 101 -9.93 -13.66 -3.46
C ASN A 101 -10.68 -13.35 -2.13
N SER A 102 -10.08 -13.60 -0.98
CA SER A 102 -10.72 -13.32 0.31
C SER A 102 -10.76 -11.81 0.62
N ILE A 103 -11.54 -11.44 1.63
CA ILE A 103 -11.59 -10.04 2.12
C ILE A 103 -10.32 -9.62 2.87
N ASN A 104 -9.55 -10.58 3.38
CA ASN A 104 -8.30 -10.32 4.09
C ASN A 104 -7.12 -10.46 3.12
N SER A 105 -6.22 -9.50 3.16
CA SER A 105 -5.00 -9.50 2.34
C SER A 105 -3.78 -9.43 3.24
N SER A 106 -3.06 -10.55 3.33
CA SER A 106 -1.81 -10.63 4.08
C SER A 106 -0.65 -10.01 3.28
N ILE A 107 0.44 -9.71 3.98
CA ILE A 107 1.69 -9.26 3.34
C ILE A 107 2.22 -10.32 2.36
N ASP A 108 2.05 -11.60 2.66
CA ASP A 108 2.49 -12.69 1.79
C ASP A 108 1.72 -12.72 0.47
N SER A 109 0.42 -12.41 0.50
CA SER A 109 -0.37 -12.24 -0.73
C SER A 109 0.11 -11.05 -1.55
N ILE A 110 0.43 -9.92 -0.90
CA ILE A 110 0.88 -8.72 -1.60
C ILE A 110 2.26 -8.89 -2.22
N LYS A 111 3.17 -9.64 -1.58
CA LYS A 111 4.49 -9.98 -2.12
C LYS A 111 4.44 -10.76 -3.43
N LEU A 112 3.34 -11.43 -3.74
CA LEU A 112 3.16 -12.17 -4.98
C LEU A 112 2.73 -11.30 -6.17
N ILE A 113 2.43 -10.01 -5.95
CA ILE A 113 2.17 -9.08 -7.04
C ILE A 113 3.51 -8.77 -7.73
N PRO A 114 3.66 -9.11 -9.02
CA PRO A 114 4.90 -8.83 -9.73
C PRO A 114 5.09 -7.31 -9.90
N ILE A 115 6.29 -6.81 -9.66
CA ILE A 115 6.62 -5.39 -9.84
C ILE A 115 7.59 -5.23 -11.01
N PRO A 116 7.28 -4.41 -12.04
CA PRO A 116 8.17 -4.21 -13.18
C PRO A 116 9.48 -3.53 -12.75
N ILE A 117 10.62 -4.22 -13.01
CA ILE A 117 11.96 -3.71 -12.73
C ILE A 117 12.46 -2.92 -13.95
N LYS A 118 13.28 -1.88 -13.74
CA LYS A 118 13.85 -1.02 -14.80
C LYS A 118 12.77 -0.45 -15.75
N ASN A 119 11.66 -0.04 -15.20
CA ASN A 119 10.52 0.47 -15.95
C ASN A 119 10.79 1.87 -16.50
N LYS A 120 10.71 2.04 -17.83
CA LYS A 120 10.87 3.36 -18.48
C LYS A 120 9.82 4.38 -18.09
N PHE A 121 8.67 3.95 -17.55
CA PHE A 121 7.59 4.81 -17.09
C PHE A 121 7.63 5.12 -15.59
N GLN A 122 8.65 4.62 -14.88
CA GLN A 122 8.76 4.79 -13.43
C GLN A 122 8.62 6.25 -13.00
N LYS A 123 9.38 7.15 -13.60
CA LYS A 123 9.36 8.59 -13.27
C LYS A 123 8.01 9.26 -13.54
N GLN A 124 7.31 8.85 -14.59
CA GLN A 124 5.97 9.37 -14.90
C GLN A 124 4.96 8.91 -13.86
N ILE A 125 5.01 7.65 -13.44
CA ILE A 125 4.15 7.10 -12.39
C ILE A 125 4.42 7.82 -11.06
N GLU A 126 5.68 7.94 -10.64
CA GLU A 126 6.08 8.67 -9.42
C GLU A 126 5.51 10.10 -9.41
N LYS A 127 5.68 10.84 -10.52
CA LYS A 127 5.18 12.22 -10.66
C LYS A 127 3.67 12.30 -10.54
N LEU A 128 2.92 11.39 -11.16
CA LEU A 128 1.46 11.37 -11.07
C LEU A 128 1.00 11.07 -9.65
N VAL A 129 1.60 10.07 -8.99
CA VAL A 129 1.29 9.73 -7.59
C VAL A 129 1.59 10.92 -6.67
N GLN A 130 2.74 11.58 -6.83
CA GLN A 130 3.08 12.76 -6.03
C GLN A 130 2.10 13.91 -6.26
N ASN A 131 1.62 14.11 -7.49
CA ASN A 131 0.59 15.09 -7.81
C ASN A 131 -0.74 14.78 -7.09
N ILE A 132 -1.18 13.51 -7.10
CA ILE A 132 -2.37 13.07 -6.36
C ILE A 132 -2.21 13.39 -4.86
N ILE A 133 -1.09 13.00 -4.26
CA ILE A 133 -0.82 13.23 -2.83
C ILE A 133 -0.88 14.74 -2.50
N ASN A 134 -0.25 15.57 -3.33
CA ASN A 134 -0.23 17.03 -3.12
C ASN A 134 -1.62 17.66 -3.27
N LYS A 135 -2.41 17.21 -4.24
CA LYS A 135 -3.78 17.68 -4.45
C LYS A 135 -4.71 17.24 -3.32
N GLN A 136 -4.63 15.99 -2.89
CA GLN A 136 -5.44 15.48 -1.78
C GLN A 136 -5.07 16.10 -0.42
N LYS A 137 -3.82 16.50 -0.21
CA LYS A 137 -3.44 17.30 0.97
C LYS A 137 -4.13 18.67 1.02
N LYS A 138 -4.38 19.28 -0.15
CA LYS A 138 -5.06 20.58 -0.26
C LYS A 138 -6.58 20.43 -0.27
N ASN A 139 -7.07 19.39 -0.93
CA ASN A 139 -8.48 19.06 -1.04
C ASN A 139 -8.66 17.53 -0.87
N PRO A 140 -9.04 17.04 0.32
CA PRO A 140 -9.22 15.59 0.57
C PRO A 140 -10.23 14.91 -0.36
N GLU A 141 -11.20 15.66 -0.90
CA GLU A 141 -12.22 15.16 -1.83
C GLU A 141 -11.78 15.19 -3.30
N TYR A 142 -10.52 15.59 -3.57
CA TYR A 142 -10.03 15.63 -4.94
C TYR A 142 -10.17 14.27 -5.63
N ASN A 143 -10.96 14.25 -6.70
CA ASN A 143 -11.17 13.02 -7.48
C ASN A 143 -10.06 12.82 -8.51
N TYR A 144 -9.07 12.03 -8.16
CA TYR A 144 -7.96 11.63 -9.03
C TYR A 144 -8.31 10.45 -9.95
N GLN A 145 -9.41 9.73 -9.66
CA GLN A 145 -9.75 8.50 -10.38
C GLN A 145 -10.11 8.76 -11.84
N THR A 146 -10.73 9.89 -12.12
CA THR A 146 -11.13 10.30 -13.49
C THR A 146 -10.01 10.96 -14.28
N ASN A 147 -8.83 11.16 -13.70
CA ASN A 147 -7.72 11.88 -14.32
C ASN A 147 -6.38 11.14 -14.17
N GLU A 148 -5.70 11.34 -13.02
CA GLU A 148 -4.35 10.78 -12.83
C GLU A 148 -4.35 9.26 -12.80
N GLN A 149 -5.37 8.62 -12.19
CA GLN A 149 -5.43 7.16 -12.09
C GLN A 149 -5.50 6.49 -13.47
N ILE A 150 -6.26 7.07 -14.41
CA ILE A 150 -6.35 6.54 -15.79
C ILE A 150 -4.96 6.53 -16.44
N LYS A 151 -4.19 7.61 -16.26
CA LYS A 151 -2.82 7.72 -16.81
C LYS A 151 -1.87 6.74 -16.13
N ILE A 152 -2.00 6.55 -14.81
CA ILE A 152 -1.21 5.57 -14.07
C ILE A 152 -1.52 4.17 -14.61
N ASP A 153 -2.79 3.80 -14.74
CA ASP A 153 -3.17 2.48 -15.26
C ASP A 153 -2.62 2.25 -16.68
N ASP A 154 -2.68 3.24 -17.59
CA ASP A 154 -2.08 3.15 -18.93
C ASP A 154 -0.56 2.90 -18.88
N PHE A 155 0.18 3.69 -18.08
CA PHE A 155 1.62 3.47 -17.92
C PHE A 155 1.93 2.11 -17.31
N VAL A 156 1.12 1.66 -16.37
CA VAL A 156 1.29 0.35 -15.74
C VAL A 156 1.01 -0.76 -16.74
N TYR A 157 -0.06 -0.71 -17.54
CA TYR A 157 -0.33 -1.69 -18.58
C TYR A 157 0.82 -1.82 -19.58
N ARG A 158 1.36 -0.69 -20.02
CA ARG A 158 2.55 -0.68 -20.91
C ARG A 158 3.79 -1.24 -20.22
N SER A 159 3.93 -1.05 -18.92
CA SER A 159 5.05 -1.57 -18.12
C SER A 159 5.04 -3.08 -18.05
N TYR A 160 3.86 -3.69 -18.08
CA TYR A 160 3.69 -5.15 -18.15
C TYR A 160 3.65 -5.68 -19.60
N GLY A 161 3.77 -4.83 -20.62
CA GLY A 161 3.71 -5.23 -22.03
C GLY A 161 2.37 -5.80 -22.44
N LEU A 162 1.27 -5.35 -21.83
CA LEU A 162 -0.07 -5.86 -22.15
C LEU A 162 -0.53 -5.39 -23.51
N ASN A 163 -1.13 -6.32 -24.29
CA ASN A 163 -1.84 -5.99 -25.50
C ASN A 163 -3.30 -5.57 -25.22
N LYS A 164 -4.00 -5.13 -26.25
CA LYS A 164 -5.38 -4.64 -26.13
C LYS A 164 -6.33 -5.68 -25.50
N ASN A 165 -6.24 -6.95 -25.92
CA ASN A 165 -7.12 -8.00 -25.40
C ASN A 165 -6.94 -8.20 -23.89
N HIS A 166 -5.69 -8.18 -23.41
CA HIS A 166 -5.39 -8.27 -21.97
C HIS A 166 -5.93 -7.07 -21.20
N ILE A 167 -5.81 -5.85 -21.77
CA ILE A 167 -6.32 -4.63 -21.16
C ILE A 167 -7.86 -4.69 -21.09
N ASP A 168 -8.52 -5.05 -22.19
CA ASP A 168 -9.98 -5.16 -22.26
C ASP A 168 -10.51 -6.20 -21.23
N GLU A 169 -9.80 -7.32 -21.02
CA GLU A 169 -10.14 -8.30 -19.99
C GLU A 169 -10.07 -7.70 -18.57
N ILE A 170 -8.97 -7.01 -18.24
CA ILE A 170 -8.78 -6.39 -16.93
C ILE A 170 -9.83 -5.30 -16.69
N GLU A 171 -10.09 -4.45 -17.69
CA GLU A 171 -11.08 -3.38 -17.58
C GLU A 171 -12.49 -3.96 -17.39
N ASN A 172 -12.88 -4.97 -18.16
CA ASN A 172 -14.17 -5.64 -18.04
C ASN A 172 -14.31 -6.36 -16.68
N TRP A 173 -13.24 -6.98 -16.19
CA TRP A 173 -13.21 -7.57 -14.85
C TRP A 173 -13.38 -6.50 -13.78
N TYR A 174 -12.66 -5.38 -13.90
CA TYR A 174 -12.74 -4.27 -12.95
C TYR A 174 -14.14 -3.68 -12.89
N ASP A 175 -14.76 -3.40 -14.03
CA ASP A 175 -16.11 -2.85 -14.12
C ASP A 175 -17.16 -3.75 -13.44
N ARG A 176 -17.02 -5.06 -13.59
CA ARG A 176 -17.92 -6.04 -12.94
C ARG A 176 -17.66 -6.15 -11.42
N LYS A 177 -16.39 -6.16 -11.02
CA LYS A 177 -16.02 -6.37 -9.63
C LYS A 177 -16.19 -5.11 -8.77
N PHE A 178 -16.01 -3.94 -9.38
CA PHE A 178 -16.04 -2.63 -8.71
C PHE A 178 -17.04 -1.66 -9.37
N PRO A 179 -18.33 -2.01 -9.48
CA PRO A 179 -19.29 -1.22 -10.23
C PRO A 179 -19.46 0.22 -9.73
N LYS A 180 -19.23 0.46 -8.41
CA LYS A 180 -19.28 1.81 -7.83
C LYS A 180 -18.05 2.67 -8.12
N LEU A 181 -16.94 2.06 -8.53
CA LEU A 181 -15.69 2.74 -8.84
C LEU A 181 -15.43 2.81 -10.35
N SER A 182 -16.25 2.15 -11.14
CA SER A 182 -16.14 2.14 -12.59
C SER A 182 -16.59 3.47 -13.17
N ILE A 183 -15.73 4.09 -13.98
CA ILE A 183 -16.02 5.38 -14.66
C ILE A 183 -17.22 5.27 -15.60
N LYS A 184 -17.45 4.09 -16.18
CA LYS A 184 -18.62 3.84 -17.06
C LYS A 184 -19.96 4.02 -16.32
N ASN A 185 -19.98 3.84 -15.00
CA ASN A 185 -21.19 3.96 -14.19
C ASN A 185 -21.34 5.35 -13.54
N THR A 186 -20.26 6.14 -13.40
CA THR A 186 -20.33 7.50 -12.87
C THR A 186 -20.95 8.52 -13.83
N SER A 187 -21.05 8.20 -15.11
CA SER A 187 -21.73 9.04 -16.12
C SER A 187 -23.26 8.80 -16.17
N LYS A 188 -23.80 7.94 -15.29
CA LYS A 188 -25.25 7.63 -15.20
C LYS A 188 -25.93 8.10 -13.91
N LEU A 189 -25.19 8.82 -13.06
CA LEU A 189 -25.67 9.50 -11.85
C LEU A 189 -25.55 11.01 -12.04
#